data_5295b82b71dae47120f199a1ffcbe64c
#
_entry.id   5295b82b71dae47120f199a1ffcbe64c
#
_cell.length_a   1.000
_cell.length_b   1.000
_cell.length_c   1.000
_cell.angle_alpha   90.00
_cell.angle_beta   90.00
_cell.angle_gamma   90.00
#
_symmetry.space_group_name_H-M   'P 1'
#
loop_
_entity.id
_entity.type
_entity.pdbx_description
1 polymer ?
#
loop_
_entity_poly.entity_id
_entity_poly.type
_entity_poly.pdbx_seq_one_letter_code
_entity_poly.pdbx_strand_id
1 'polypeptide(L)'
;MVISIATPNEFASAYIADGRVEIENFDVSLGWENGAAAYASAFTDPLYDVTILPLTNFLIAMDMGLPVIGIPVFIDLFFPQMAIRVHRDSGITTPKELEGRRVGIRGFGFNPAVWIRGGM
;
A
#
# COMPACT_ATOMS: atom_id res chain seq x y z
N MET A 1 6.34 -19.63 -18.48
CA MET A 1 5.69 -18.34 -18.84
C MET A 1 6.33 -17.27 -17.98
N VAL A 2 6.73 -16.13 -18.56
CA VAL A 2 7.29 -15.02 -17.78
C VAL A 2 6.14 -14.26 -17.12
N ILE A 3 6.29 -13.92 -15.83
CA ILE A 3 5.39 -13.05 -15.08
C ILE A 3 6.19 -11.91 -14.48
N SER A 4 5.73 -10.69 -14.65
CA SER A 4 6.36 -9.48 -14.12
C SER A 4 5.69 -9.05 -12.81
N ILE A 5 6.48 -8.84 -11.78
CA ILE A 5 5.98 -8.49 -10.44
C ILE A 5 6.65 -7.19 -9.98
N ALA A 6 5.85 -6.16 -9.72
CA ALA A 6 6.34 -4.95 -9.07
C ALA A 6 6.16 -5.04 -7.56
N THR A 7 7.25 -4.83 -6.83
CA THR A 7 7.21 -4.79 -5.37
C THR A 7 8.06 -3.64 -4.83
N PRO A 8 7.49 -2.78 -4.00
CA PRO A 8 8.25 -1.73 -3.32
C PRO A 8 9.00 -2.24 -2.07
N ASN A 9 8.81 -3.51 -1.71
CA ASN A 9 9.33 -4.07 -0.48
C ASN A 9 10.33 -5.18 -0.78
N GLU A 10 11.61 -4.84 -0.70
CA GLU A 10 12.71 -5.78 -0.89
C GLU A 10 12.65 -6.99 0.05
N PHE A 11 12.15 -6.82 1.27
CA PHE A 11 12.06 -7.92 2.23
C PHE A 11 11.01 -8.95 1.83
N ALA A 12 9.85 -8.52 1.34
CA ALA A 12 8.77 -9.43 0.96
C ALA A 12 9.12 -10.28 -0.27
N SER A 13 9.95 -9.77 -1.16
CA SER A 13 10.34 -10.43 -2.41
C SER A 13 11.77 -10.95 -2.43
N ALA A 14 12.53 -10.74 -1.35
CA ALA A 14 13.94 -11.13 -1.28
C ALA A 14 14.17 -12.62 -1.59
N TYR A 15 13.31 -13.49 -1.10
CA TYR A 15 13.43 -14.94 -1.32
C TYR A 15 13.14 -15.37 -2.76
N ILE A 16 12.31 -14.62 -3.47
CA ILE A 16 12.10 -14.82 -4.92
C ILE A 16 13.28 -14.25 -5.70
N ALA A 17 13.77 -13.07 -5.28
CA ALA A 17 14.85 -12.37 -5.94
C ALA A 17 16.18 -13.15 -5.91
N ASP A 18 16.46 -13.86 -4.82
CA ASP A 18 17.68 -14.64 -4.66
C ASP A 18 17.51 -16.13 -5.04
N GLY A 19 16.36 -16.51 -5.58
CA GLY A 19 16.08 -17.85 -6.08
C GLY A 19 15.81 -18.91 -4.98
N ARG A 20 15.63 -18.50 -3.73
CA ARG A 20 15.28 -19.43 -2.63
C ARG A 20 13.84 -19.92 -2.69
N VAL A 21 12.98 -19.16 -3.34
CA VAL A 21 11.58 -19.52 -3.60
C VAL A 21 11.32 -19.35 -5.09
N GLU A 22 10.84 -20.40 -5.71
CA GLU A 22 10.41 -20.42 -7.11
C GLU A 22 8.89 -20.44 -7.19
N ILE A 23 8.34 -19.76 -8.18
CA ILE A 23 6.90 -19.85 -8.48
C ILE A 23 6.74 -20.91 -9.56
N GLU A 24 6.08 -22.01 -9.21
CA GLU A 24 5.91 -23.15 -10.12
C GLU A 24 5.30 -22.72 -11.46
N ASN A 25 5.90 -23.16 -12.56
CA ASN A 25 5.52 -22.87 -13.95
C ASN A 25 5.70 -21.43 -14.41
N PHE A 26 6.36 -20.55 -13.62
CA PHE A 26 6.64 -19.18 -13.99
C PHE A 26 8.11 -18.81 -13.87
N ASP A 27 8.62 -18.10 -14.87
CA ASP A 27 9.86 -17.35 -14.78
C ASP A 27 9.53 -15.94 -14.28
N VAL A 28 10.03 -15.57 -13.11
CA VAL A 28 9.67 -14.31 -12.47
C VAL A 28 10.63 -13.20 -12.86
N SER A 29 10.09 -12.09 -13.35
CA SER A 29 10.80 -10.83 -13.54
C SER A 29 10.37 -9.83 -12.46
N LEU A 30 11.31 -9.43 -11.58
CA LEU A 30 11.02 -8.47 -10.51
C LEU A 30 11.35 -7.04 -10.96
N GLY A 31 10.40 -6.15 -10.76
CA GLY A 31 10.58 -4.70 -10.90
C GLY A 31 10.64 -4.02 -9.54
N TRP A 32 11.68 -3.22 -9.34
CA TRP A 32 11.92 -2.44 -8.13
C TRP A 32 11.48 -0.99 -8.34
N GLU A 33 10.18 -0.77 -8.34
CA GLU A 33 9.63 0.57 -8.43
C GLU A 33 9.46 1.18 -7.03
N ASN A 34 9.63 2.49 -6.92
CA ASN A 34 9.19 3.14 -5.69
C ASN A 34 7.66 2.96 -5.55
N GLY A 35 7.17 2.83 -4.32
CA GLY A 35 5.79 2.45 -4.06
C GLY A 35 4.76 3.35 -4.79
N ALA A 36 5.04 4.63 -4.97
CA ALA A 36 4.14 5.56 -5.66
C ALA A 36 4.05 5.25 -7.17
N ALA A 37 5.16 4.93 -7.83
CA ALA A 37 5.19 4.57 -9.25
C ALA A 37 4.52 3.21 -9.50
N ALA A 38 4.81 2.21 -8.66
CA ALA A 38 4.18 0.90 -8.74
C ALA A 38 2.65 1.00 -8.57
N TYR A 39 2.17 1.82 -7.64
CA TYR A 39 0.74 2.03 -7.44
C TYR A 39 0.10 2.79 -8.61
N ALA A 40 0.78 3.79 -9.17
CA ALA A 40 0.28 4.56 -10.30
C ALA A 40 0.14 3.70 -11.57
N SER A 41 1.06 2.77 -11.81
CA SER A 41 1.03 1.91 -13.01
C SER A 41 -0.24 1.06 -13.08
N ALA A 42 -0.80 0.66 -11.95
CA ALA A 42 -2.07 -0.08 -11.92
C ALA A 42 -3.28 0.74 -12.43
N PHE A 43 -3.17 2.08 -12.44
CA PHE A 43 -4.26 2.97 -12.86
C PHE A 43 -4.11 3.51 -14.29
N THR A 44 -2.89 3.57 -14.79
CA THR A 44 -2.62 4.26 -16.06
C THR A 44 -2.21 3.30 -17.19
N ASP A 45 -1.20 2.54 -16.95
CA ASP A 45 -0.64 1.58 -17.90
C ASP A 45 -0.02 0.43 -17.11
N PRO A 46 -0.62 -0.75 -17.10
CA PRO A 46 -0.11 -1.87 -16.32
C PRO A 46 1.24 -2.33 -16.88
N LEU A 47 2.30 -1.82 -16.29
CA LEU A 47 3.69 -2.20 -16.59
C LEU A 47 4.02 -3.60 -16.08
N TYR A 48 3.20 -4.12 -15.16
CA TYR A 48 3.44 -5.37 -14.46
C TYR A 48 2.17 -6.22 -14.42
N ASP A 49 2.35 -7.54 -14.51
CA ASP A 49 1.25 -8.51 -14.37
C ASP A 49 0.72 -8.56 -12.94
N VAL A 50 1.63 -8.37 -11.97
CA VAL A 50 1.30 -8.39 -10.53
C VAL A 50 1.93 -7.17 -9.85
N THR A 51 1.15 -6.50 -9.03
CA THR A 51 1.64 -5.40 -8.20
C THR A 51 0.99 -5.41 -6.83
N ILE A 52 1.64 -4.75 -5.87
CA ILE A 52 1.10 -4.52 -4.55
C ILE A 52 0.33 -3.21 -4.56
N LEU A 53 -0.94 -3.26 -4.16
CA LEU A 53 -1.74 -2.07 -3.97
C LEU A 53 -2.15 -1.91 -2.51
N PRO A 54 -2.05 -0.70 -1.94
CA PRO A 54 -2.74 -0.41 -0.69
C PRO A 54 -4.24 -0.65 -0.84
N LEU A 55 -4.89 -1.16 0.20
CA LEU A 55 -6.31 -1.52 0.13
C LEU A 55 -7.20 -0.36 -0.37
N THR A 56 -6.94 0.87 0.07
CA THR A 56 -7.69 2.03 -0.41
C THR A 56 -7.56 2.22 -1.92
N ASN A 57 -6.34 2.07 -2.47
CA ASN A 57 -6.10 2.20 -3.89
C ASN A 57 -6.77 1.07 -4.68
N PHE A 58 -6.76 -0.15 -4.15
CA PHE A 58 -7.46 -1.30 -4.75
C PHE A 58 -8.98 -1.04 -4.80
N LEU A 59 -9.59 -0.56 -3.72
CA LEU A 59 -11.01 -0.24 -3.69
C LEU A 59 -11.38 0.87 -4.69
N ILE A 60 -10.54 1.89 -4.83
CA ILE A 60 -10.71 2.95 -5.85
C ILE A 60 -10.61 2.35 -7.26
N ALA A 61 -9.63 1.49 -7.52
CA ALA A 61 -9.49 0.83 -8.82
C ALA A 61 -10.73 0.00 -9.18
N MET A 62 -11.29 -0.71 -8.21
CA MET A 62 -12.54 -1.47 -8.36
C MET A 62 -13.73 -0.55 -8.67
N ASP A 63 -13.87 0.55 -7.95
CA ASP A 63 -14.94 1.54 -8.15
C ASP A 63 -14.85 2.22 -9.53
N MET A 64 -13.64 2.43 -10.02
CA MET A 64 -13.39 2.94 -11.38
C MET A 64 -13.60 1.89 -12.49
N GLY A 65 -13.89 0.65 -12.15
CA GLY A 65 -14.05 -0.43 -13.12
C GLY A 65 -12.77 -0.87 -13.81
N LEU A 66 -11.60 -0.65 -13.19
CA LEU A 66 -10.34 -1.09 -13.75
C LEU A 66 -10.24 -2.63 -13.71
N PRO A 67 -9.57 -3.26 -14.69
CA PRO A 67 -9.47 -4.72 -14.79
C PRO A 67 -8.40 -5.28 -13.84
N VAL A 68 -8.58 -5.04 -12.54
CA VAL A 68 -7.70 -5.53 -11.48
C VAL A 68 -8.39 -6.62 -10.67
N ILE A 69 -7.63 -7.62 -10.27
CA ILE A 69 -8.11 -8.73 -9.42
C ILE A 69 -7.26 -8.75 -8.16
N GLY A 70 -7.93 -8.72 -7.00
CA GLY A 70 -7.24 -8.90 -5.71
C GLY A 70 -6.98 -10.38 -5.43
N ILE A 71 -5.73 -10.73 -5.15
CA ILE A 71 -5.37 -12.03 -4.61
C ILE A 71 -5.15 -11.92 -3.09
N PRO A 72 -5.55 -12.90 -2.28
CA PRO A 72 -5.55 -12.80 -0.81
C PRO A 72 -4.14 -13.03 -0.22
N VAL A 73 -3.17 -12.28 -0.71
CA VAL A 73 -1.79 -12.29 -0.20
C VAL A 73 -1.50 -10.94 0.45
N PHE A 74 -1.40 -10.93 1.77
CA PHE A 74 -1.20 -9.72 2.57
C PHE A 74 0.26 -9.67 3.03
N ILE A 75 1.08 -8.92 2.30
CA ILE A 75 2.52 -8.83 2.56
C ILE A 75 2.90 -7.71 3.52
N ASP A 76 1.99 -6.78 3.78
CA ASP A 76 2.19 -5.69 4.73
C ASP A 76 0.93 -5.50 5.59
N LEU A 77 1.13 -5.55 6.90
CA LEU A 77 0.08 -5.32 7.89
C LEU A 77 0.43 -4.08 8.69
N PHE A 78 -0.44 -3.09 8.62
CA PHE A 78 -0.24 -1.83 9.30
C PHE A 78 -1.51 -1.39 10.03
N PHE A 79 -1.34 -1.00 11.29
CA PHE A 79 -2.40 -0.40 12.12
C PHE A 79 -2.30 1.12 12.06
N PRO A 80 -3.09 1.81 11.25
CA PRO A 80 -2.97 3.26 11.03
C PRO A 80 -3.07 4.08 12.31
N GLN A 81 -3.86 3.62 13.28
CA GLN A 81 -4.05 4.28 14.57
C GLN A 81 -2.74 4.45 15.34
N MET A 82 -1.79 3.53 15.17
CA MET A 82 -0.46 3.62 15.77
C MET A 82 0.43 4.70 15.14
N ALA A 83 0.04 5.25 14.00
CA ALA A 83 0.78 6.30 13.31
C ALA A 83 0.38 7.71 13.73
N ILE A 84 -0.70 7.85 14.52
CA ILE A 84 -1.11 9.16 15.06
C ILE A 84 -0.05 9.63 16.07
N ARG A 85 0.45 10.83 15.85
CA ARG A 85 1.44 11.46 16.71
C ARG A 85 0.96 12.84 17.12
N VAL A 86 1.15 13.17 18.37
CA VAL A 86 0.89 14.50 18.93
C VAL A 86 2.17 15.04 19.54
N HIS A 87 2.29 16.37 19.60
CA HIS A 87 3.40 16.98 20.32
C HIS A 87 3.32 16.64 21.81
N ARG A 88 4.46 16.36 22.43
CA ARG A 88 4.53 15.97 23.86
C ARG A 88 3.78 16.94 24.76
N ASP A 89 3.95 18.24 24.52
CA ASP A 89 3.42 19.30 25.36
C ASP A 89 2.03 19.80 24.88
N SER A 90 1.36 19.05 23.99
CA SER A 90 0.03 19.45 23.48
C SER A 90 -1.09 19.23 24.48
N GLY A 91 -0.87 18.40 25.49
CA GLY A 91 -1.89 17.96 26.44
C GLY A 91 -2.92 17.00 25.85
N ILE A 92 -2.80 16.60 24.57
CA ILE A 92 -3.72 15.69 23.91
C ILE A 92 -3.37 14.26 24.32
N THR A 93 -4.31 13.55 24.91
CA THR A 93 -4.15 12.18 25.42
C THR A 93 -5.14 11.20 24.78
N THR A 94 -6.22 11.71 24.20
CA THR A 94 -7.27 10.91 23.56
C THR A 94 -7.59 11.43 22.15
N PRO A 95 -8.07 10.58 21.23
CA PRO A 95 -8.49 11.01 19.91
C PRO A 95 -9.58 12.08 19.93
N LYS A 96 -10.49 12.05 20.90
CA LYS A 96 -11.59 13.01 21.05
C LYS A 96 -11.10 14.47 21.25
N GLU A 97 -9.93 14.64 21.84
CA GLU A 97 -9.31 15.96 22.06
C GLU A 97 -8.75 16.58 20.75
N LEU A 98 -8.77 15.84 19.65
CA LEU A 98 -8.47 16.34 18.31
C LEU A 98 -9.64 17.09 17.70
N GLU A 99 -10.83 16.99 18.24
CA GLU A 99 -12.02 17.69 17.74
C GLU A 99 -11.77 19.21 17.67
N GLY A 100 -12.03 19.80 16.51
CA GLY A 100 -11.75 21.22 16.24
C GLY A 100 -10.28 21.59 16.09
N ARG A 101 -9.36 20.64 16.14
CA ARG A 101 -7.92 20.86 15.95
C ARG A 101 -7.51 20.68 14.48
N ARG A 102 -6.37 21.28 14.12
CA ARG A 102 -5.75 21.05 12.82
C ARG A 102 -4.88 19.81 12.88
N VAL A 103 -5.18 18.84 12.02
CA VAL A 103 -4.43 17.59 11.89
C VAL A 103 -3.68 17.60 10.56
N GLY A 104 -2.36 17.43 10.63
CA GLY A 104 -1.52 17.29 9.44
C GLY A 104 -1.56 15.85 8.91
N ILE A 105 -1.75 15.69 7.60
CA ILE A 105 -1.67 14.41 6.90
C ILE A 105 -0.75 14.51 5.70
N ARG A 106 -0.08 13.43 5.32
CA ARG A 106 0.83 13.38 4.17
C ARG A 106 0.13 13.68 2.84
N GLY A 107 -1.11 13.24 2.71
CA GLY A 107 -1.92 13.44 1.51
C GLY A 107 -3.30 12.86 1.72
N PHE A 108 -4.31 13.43 1.06
CA PHE A 108 -5.71 13.07 1.29
C PHE A 108 -6.01 11.62 0.91
N GLY A 109 -5.48 11.13 -0.23
CA GLY A 109 -5.61 9.75 -0.71
C GLY A 109 -4.57 8.77 -0.16
N PHE A 110 -3.68 9.21 0.71
CA PHE A 110 -2.68 8.33 1.32
C PHE A 110 -3.36 7.28 2.21
N ASN A 111 -3.13 6.00 1.94
CA ASN A 111 -3.86 4.89 2.57
C ASN A 111 -3.97 4.99 4.10
N PRO A 112 -2.89 5.19 4.88
CA PRO A 112 -3.01 5.39 6.32
C PRO A 112 -3.89 6.58 6.72
N ALA A 113 -3.82 7.69 5.97
CA ALA A 113 -4.61 8.88 6.26
C ALA A 113 -6.12 8.66 6.01
N VAL A 114 -6.49 7.86 5.00
CA VAL A 114 -7.88 7.48 4.75
C VAL A 114 -8.45 6.69 5.93
N TRP A 115 -7.72 5.67 6.39
CA TRP A 115 -8.12 4.84 7.51
C TRP A 115 -8.21 5.61 8.84
N ILE A 116 -7.24 6.50 9.10
CA ILE A 116 -7.27 7.36 10.29
C ILE A 116 -8.50 8.26 10.28
N ARG A 117 -8.82 8.90 9.14
CA ARG A 117 -10.01 9.75 9.04
C ARG A 117 -11.31 8.99 9.22
N GLY A 118 -11.37 7.73 8.77
CA GLY A 118 -12.55 6.89 8.95
C GLY A 118 -12.73 6.38 10.37
N GLY A 119 -11.69 6.44 11.21
CA GLY A 119 -11.71 5.99 12.59
C GLY A 119 -11.76 7.11 13.65
N MET A 120 -11.67 8.37 13.22
CA MET A 120 -11.83 9.56 14.08
C MET A 120 -13.26 10.11 14.01
#